data_3f53bf478da8de03a86a7ceb5b9a8c1e
#
_entry.id   3f53bf478da8de03a86a7ceb5b9a8c1e
#
_cell.length_a   1.000
_cell.length_b   1.000
_cell.length_c   1.000
_cell.angle_alpha   90.00
_cell.angle_beta   90.00
_cell.angle_gamma   90.00
#
_symmetry.space_group_name_H-M   'P 1'
#
loop_
_entity.id
_entity.type
_entity.pdbx_description
1 polymer ?
#
loop_
_entity_poly.entity_id
_entity_poly.type
_entity_poly.pdbx_seq_one_letter_code
_entity_poly.pdbx_strand_id
1 'polypeptide(L)'
;MADRQGKVFVLTGLPGSGKTTVLDAALETLKSLGFGEVVLVNYGTVMFEEARSSGLVENRDQMRSLPAEIQRKIQRSAAEKIANMARDKIVIVDTHMLIRTPEGFLPGLPMWVVEALCPNIIILVEAFPEEIAGRRSKDTTRSRDVESVEDINLHQQMCRSAALACAEIAGSTVKIIMNHDGKAEEAAAE
;
A
#
# COMPACT_ATOMS: atom_id res chain seq x y z
N MET A 1 15.08 -18.25 -6.38
CA MET A 1 14.75 -17.34 -5.27
C MET A 1 15.58 -17.76 -4.06
N ALA A 2 16.35 -16.84 -3.46
CA ALA A 2 17.05 -17.16 -2.22
C ALA A 2 16.01 -17.48 -1.14
N ASP A 3 16.35 -18.46 -0.29
CA ASP A 3 15.49 -18.93 0.81
C ASP A 3 15.23 -17.77 1.80
N ARG A 4 14.13 -17.01 1.59
CA ARG A 4 13.76 -15.88 2.42
C ARG A 4 12.96 -16.38 3.61
N GLN A 5 13.51 -16.30 4.81
CA GLN A 5 12.83 -16.69 6.06
C GLN A 5 11.78 -15.63 6.48
N GLY A 6 12.00 -14.37 6.16
CA GLY A 6 11.07 -13.30 6.47
C GLY A 6 9.91 -13.19 5.47
N LYS A 7 8.96 -12.32 5.79
CA LYS A 7 7.70 -12.14 5.05
C LYS A 7 7.52 -10.70 4.60
N VAL A 8 6.93 -10.52 3.41
CA VAL A 8 6.47 -9.23 2.93
C VAL A 8 4.95 -9.23 2.90
N PHE A 9 4.34 -8.30 3.61
CA PHE A 9 2.91 -8.03 3.57
C PHE A 9 2.70 -6.67 2.92
N VAL A 10 1.94 -6.64 1.84
CA VAL A 10 1.53 -5.38 1.23
C VAL A 10 0.20 -4.96 1.86
N LEU A 11 0.17 -3.78 2.47
CA LEU A 11 -1.03 -3.19 3.02
C LEU A 11 -1.47 -2.03 2.14
N THR A 12 -2.69 -2.08 1.66
CA THR A 12 -3.27 -1.06 0.80
C THR A 12 -4.72 -0.77 1.16
N GLY A 13 -5.26 0.30 0.65
CA GLY A 13 -6.63 0.74 0.87
C GLY A 13 -6.81 2.15 0.36
N LEU A 14 -8.05 2.51 0.04
CA LEU A 14 -8.37 3.86 -0.42
C LEU A 14 -8.17 4.89 0.71
N PRO A 15 -7.84 6.14 0.36
CA PRO A 15 -7.90 7.23 1.34
C PRO A 15 -9.29 7.28 1.98
N GLY A 16 -9.36 7.28 3.32
CA GLY A 16 -10.61 7.22 4.08
C GLY A 16 -11.08 5.81 4.47
N SER A 17 -10.44 4.74 3.99
CA SER A 17 -10.73 3.37 4.46
C SER A 17 -10.30 3.13 5.92
N GLY A 18 -9.48 4.02 6.49
CA GLY A 18 -8.94 3.86 7.85
C GLY A 18 -7.75 2.93 7.94
N LYS A 19 -7.07 2.65 6.81
CA LYS A 19 -5.89 1.79 6.74
C LYS A 19 -4.85 2.07 7.84
N THR A 20 -4.49 3.34 8.07
CA THR A 20 -3.50 3.74 9.08
C THR A 20 -3.96 3.35 10.49
N THR A 21 -5.22 3.61 10.83
CA THR A 21 -5.78 3.27 12.15
C THR A 21 -5.78 1.76 12.40
N VAL A 22 -6.17 0.97 11.39
CA VAL A 22 -6.12 -0.51 11.46
C VAL A 22 -4.68 -0.98 11.61
N LEU A 23 -3.75 -0.41 10.87
CA LEU A 23 -2.33 -0.76 10.95
C LEU A 23 -1.75 -0.47 12.33
N ASP A 24 -2.02 0.72 12.89
CA ASP A 24 -1.53 1.11 14.22
C ASP A 24 -2.05 0.14 15.30
N ALA A 25 -3.35 -0.18 15.28
CA ALA A 25 -3.96 -1.14 16.19
C ALA A 25 -3.37 -2.56 16.02
N ALA A 26 -3.12 -3.00 14.78
CA ALA A 26 -2.48 -4.28 14.51
C ALA A 26 -1.05 -4.35 15.04
N LEU A 27 -0.25 -3.28 14.88
CA LEU A 27 1.12 -3.20 15.41
C LEU A 27 1.15 -3.24 16.94
N GLU A 28 0.22 -2.56 17.61
CA GLU A 28 0.08 -2.63 19.08
C GLU A 28 -0.28 -4.05 19.53
N THR A 29 -1.20 -4.71 18.84
CA THR A 29 -1.58 -6.09 19.12
C THR A 29 -0.40 -7.04 18.94
N LEU A 30 0.34 -6.97 17.83
CA LEU A 30 1.52 -7.80 17.58
C LEU A 30 2.59 -7.62 18.67
N LYS A 31 2.81 -6.36 19.08
CA LYS A 31 3.74 -6.04 20.18
C LYS A 31 3.29 -6.68 21.50
N SER A 32 2.00 -6.61 21.84
CA SER A 32 1.45 -7.19 23.06
C SER A 32 1.56 -8.73 23.09
N LEU A 33 1.47 -9.36 21.92
CA LEU A 33 1.62 -10.81 21.74
C LEU A 33 3.08 -11.29 21.72
N GLY A 34 4.05 -10.37 21.85
CA GLY A 34 5.47 -10.71 21.84
C GLY A 34 6.00 -11.13 20.47
N PHE A 35 5.31 -10.77 19.38
CA PHE A 35 5.85 -10.98 18.05
C PHE A 35 7.13 -10.15 17.88
N GLY A 36 8.11 -10.73 17.18
CA GLY A 36 9.41 -10.10 16.92
C GLY A 36 9.29 -8.78 16.14
N GLU A 37 10.43 -8.20 15.80
CA GLU A 37 10.48 -6.92 15.09
C GLU A 37 9.73 -6.96 13.76
N VAL A 38 8.66 -6.16 13.66
CA VAL A 38 7.93 -5.89 12.42
C VAL A 38 8.39 -4.55 11.87
N VAL A 39 8.88 -4.53 10.65
CA VAL A 39 9.36 -3.32 9.98
C VAL A 39 8.23 -2.75 9.13
N LEU A 40 7.79 -1.52 9.44
CA LEU A 40 6.84 -0.79 8.63
C LEU A 40 7.59 0.09 7.63
N VAL A 41 7.24 -0.04 6.35
CA VAL A 41 7.86 0.71 5.25
C VAL A 41 6.78 1.37 4.40
N ASN A 42 6.88 2.68 4.19
CA ASN A 42 6.07 3.36 3.17
C ASN A 42 6.81 3.31 1.83
N TYR A 43 6.23 2.63 0.85
CA TYR A 43 6.85 2.41 -0.46
C TYR A 43 7.21 3.72 -1.19
N GLY A 44 6.31 4.70 -1.14
CA GLY A 44 6.57 6.01 -1.75
C GLY A 44 7.73 6.78 -1.10
N THR A 45 7.96 6.56 0.20
CA THR A 45 9.12 7.14 0.91
C THR A 45 10.41 6.49 0.44
N VAL A 46 10.45 5.17 0.33
CA VAL A 46 11.65 4.46 -0.17
C VAL A 46 11.97 4.86 -1.61
N MET A 47 10.96 4.96 -2.47
CA MET A 47 11.16 5.47 -3.84
C MET A 47 11.77 6.88 -3.85
N PHE A 48 11.27 7.77 -3.00
CA PHE A 48 11.80 9.13 -2.91
C PHE A 48 13.25 9.15 -2.41
N GLU A 49 13.58 8.35 -1.41
CA GLU A 49 14.95 8.21 -0.89
C GLU A 49 15.91 7.68 -1.95
N GLU A 50 15.50 6.68 -2.73
CA GLU A 50 16.28 6.15 -3.86
C GLU A 50 16.55 7.21 -4.92
N ALA A 51 15.51 7.95 -5.33
CA ALA A 51 15.64 9.02 -6.31
C ALA A 51 16.53 10.17 -5.81
N ARG A 52 16.37 10.55 -4.54
CA ARG A 52 17.14 11.62 -3.92
C ARG A 52 18.61 11.22 -3.75
N SER A 53 18.89 10.02 -3.29
CA SER A 53 20.27 9.52 -3.14
C SER A 53 21.02 9.42 -4.48
N SER A 54 20.27 9.22 -5.56
CA SER A 54 20.80 9.21 -6.94
C SER A 54 20.90 10.62 -7.57
N GLY A 55 20.58 11.68 -6.82
CA GLY A 55 20.62 13.07 -7.30
C GLY A 55 19.57 13.42 -8.38
N LEU A 56 18.51 12.61 -8.49
CA LEU A 56 17.47 12.78 -9.52
C LEU A 56 16.40 13.77 -9.12
N VAL A 57 16.15 13.94 -7.82
CA VAL A 57 15.14 14.83 -7.26
C VAL A 57 15.59 15.42 -5.93
N GLU A 58 15.09 16.61 -5.60
CA GLU A 58 15.30 17.27 -4.32
C GLU A 58 14.07 17.16 -3.40
N ASN A 59 12.89 17.05 -4.00
CA ASN A 59 11.62 16.97 -3.30
C ASN A 59 10.66 15.96 -3.97
N ARG A 60 9.58 15.61 -3.25
CA ARG A 60 8.62 14.59 -3.71
C ARG A 60 7.84 14.98 -4.96
N ASP A 61 7.59 16.27 -5.17
CA ASP A 61 6.78 16.73 -6.31
C ASP A 61 7.51 16.48 -7.62
N GLN A 62 8.85 16.57 -7.61
CA GLN A 62 9.69 16.28 -8.77
C GLN A 62 9.65 14.82 -9.20
N MET A 63 9.24 13.89 -8.33
CA MET A 63 9.11 12.47 -8.68
C MET A 63 8.16 12.24 -9.86
N ARG A 64 7.10 13.05 -9.95
CA ARG A 64 6.09 12.93 -11.02
C ARG A 64 6.59 13.41 -12.37
N SER A 65 7.62 14.28 -12.38
CA SER A 65 8.21 14.86 -13.58
C SER A 65 9.33 14.00 -14.17
N LEU A 66 9.74 12.93 -13.49
CA LEU A 66 10.79 12.05 -13.99
C LEU A 66 10.32 11.27 -15.23
N PRO A 67 11.20 11.04 -16.21
CA PRO A 67 10.92 10.15 -17.34
C PRO A 67 10.43 8.77 -16.88
N ALA A 68 9.51 8.17 -17.62
CA ALA A 68 8.89 6.89 -17.26
C ALA A 68 9.91 5.77 -17.02
N GLU A 69 10.98 5.72 -17.82
CA GLU A 69 12.06 4.73 -17.64
C GLU A 69 12.82 4.92 -16.31
N ILE A 70 13.04 6.16 -15.91
CA ILE A 70 13.69 6.47 -14.63
C ILE A 70 12.76 6.13 -13.48
N GLN A 71 11.48 6.50 -13.57
CA GLN A 71 10.48 6.10 -12.57
C GLN A 71 10.44 4.58 -12.39
N ARG A 72 10.43 3.82 -13.50
CA ARG A 72 10.44 2.34 -13.46
C ARG A 72 11.67 1.78 -12.76
N LYS A 73 12.86 2.35 -13.01
CA LYS A 73 14.11 1.93 -12.34
C LYS A 73 14.06 2.19 -10.84
N ILE A 74 13.60 3.39 -10.44
CA ILE A 74 13.44 3.76 -9.03
C ILE A 74 12.44 2.84 -8.32
N GLN A 75 11.29 2.59 -8.96
CA GLN A 75 10.26 1.69 -8.43
C GLN A 75 10.82 0.29 -8.18
N ARG A 76 11.55 -0.26 -9.14
CA ARG A 76 12.16 -1.58 -9.01
C ARG A 76 13.22 -1.61 -7.92
N SER A 77 14.14 -0.63 -7.91
CA SER A 77 15.19 -0.52 -6.89
C SER A 77 14.61 -0.42 -5.47
N ALA A 78 13.58 0.39 -5.29
CA ALA A 78 12.87 0.50 -4.01
C ALA A 78 12.24 -0.84 -3.57
N ALA A 79 11.62 -1.57 -4.50
CA ALA A 79 11.05 -2.88 -4.22
C ALA A 79 12.12 -3.92 -3.84
N GLU A 80 13.25 -3.95 -4.56
CA GLU A 80 14.39 -4.83 -4.25
C GLU A 80 14.99 -4.51 -2.88
N LYS A 81 15.12 -3.23 -2.52
CA LYS A 81 15.58 -2.79 -1.21
C LYS A 81 14.67 -3.29 -0.09
N ILE A 82 13.36 -3.16 -0.26
CA ILE A 82 12.38 -3.64 0.71
C ILE A 82 12.41 -5.18 0.81
N ALA A 83 12.49 -5.89 -0.31
CA ALA A 83 12.62 -7.34 -0.33
C ALA A 83 13.88 -7.82 0.40
N ASN A 84 14.98 -7.06 0.30
CA ASN A 84 16.21 -7.34 1.05
C ASN A 84 16.04 -7.12 2.57
N MET A 85 15.26 -6.13 3.01
CA MET A 85 14.93 -5.95 4.44
C MET A 85 14.16 -7.14 4.99
N ALA A 86 13.37 -7.81 4.15
CA ALA A 86 12.56 -8.95 4.51
C ALA A 86 13.28 -10.31 4.47
N ARG A 87 14.61 -10.35 4.42
CA ARG A 87 15.34 -11.63 4.41
C ARG A 87 15.10 -12.43 5.68
N ASP A 88 15.07 -11.77 6.82
CA ASP A 88 14.97 -12.35 8.16
C ASP A 88 13.87 -11.69 9.02
N LYS A 89 13.13 -10.71 8.48
CA LYS A 89 12.14 -9.92 9.20
C LYS A 89 10.77 -9.97 8.54
N ILE A 90 9.74 -9.62 9.29
CA ILE A 90 8.43 -9.31 8.76
C ILE A 90 8.44 -7.84 8.34
N VAL A 91 8.13 -7.58 7.07
CA VAL A 91 8.03 -6.23 6.53
C VAL A 91 6.60 -5.97 6.06
N ILE A 92 5.98 -4.93 6.60
CA ILE A 92 4.68 -4.42 6.13
C ILE A 92 4.97 -3.23 5.21
N VAL A 93 4.52 -3.34 3.97
CA VAL A 93 4.68 -2.30 2.94
C VAL A 93 3.38 -1.53 2.79
N ASP A 94 3.35 -0.32 3.31
CA ASP A 94 2.25 0.62 3.12
C ASP A 94 2.34 1.27 1.74
N THR A 95 1.31 1.05 0.90
CA THR A 95 1.26 1.58 -0.46
C THR A 95 -0.18 1.76 -0.96
N HIS A 96 -0.33 2.13 -2.22
CA HIS A 96 -1.60 2.18 -2.94
C HIS A 96 -1.63 1.07 -3.99
N MET A 97 -2.78 0.40 -4.13
CA MET A 97 -2.98 -0.57 -5.20
C MET A 97 -3.15 0.14 -6.54
N LEU A 98 -4.07 1.11 -6.57
CA LEU A 98 -4.34 1.97 -7.71
C LEU A 98 -4.41 3.43 -7.27
N ILE A 99 -3.95 4.32 -8.13
CA ILE A 99 -4.04 5.77 -7.94
C ILE A 99 -4.96 6.31 -9.05
N ARG A 100 -6.02 7.00 -8.67
CA ARG A 100 -6.91 7.65 -9.63
C ARG A 100 -6.21 8.89 -10.21
N THR A 101 -6.24 9.00 -11.52
CA THR A 101 -5.74 10.16 -12.29
C THR A 101 -6.81 10.62 -13.27
N PRO A 102 -6.69 11.80 -13.87
CA PRO A 102 -7.62 12.24 -14.92
C PRO A 102 -7.70 11.27 -16.11
N GLU A 103 -6.61 10.56 -16.41
CA GLU A 103 -6.52 9.61 -17.51
C GLU A 103 -7.02 8.20 -17.15
N GLY A 104 -7.33 7.93 -15.87
CA GLY A 104 -7.79 6.64 -15.40
C GLY A 104 -7.08 6.15 -14.14
N PHE A 105 -6.86 4.84 -14.02
CA PHE A 105 -6.23 4.23 -12.85
C PHE A 105 -4.77 3.87 -13.14
N LEU A 106 -3.86 4.47 -12.38
CA LEU A 106 -2.43 4.18 -12.44
C LEU A 106 -2.09 3.07 -11.43
N PRO A 107 -1.46 1.95 -11.84
CA PRO A 107 -1.01 0.92 -10.92
C PRO A 107 0.05 1.43 -9.93
N GLY A 108 -0.21 1.23 -8.63
CA GLY A 108 0.77 1.49 -7.57
C GLY A 108 1.80 0.37 -7.44
N LEU A 109 1.42 -0.85 -7.85
CA LEU A 109 2.26 -2.05 -7.88
C LEU A 109 2.31 -2.63 -9.30
N PRO A 110 3.02 -2.02 -10.25
CA PRO A 110 3.19 -2.61 -11.57
C PRO A 110 4.01 -3.92 -11.49
N MET A 111 3.92 -4.75 -12.54
CA MET A 111 4.51 -6.09 -12.59
C MET A 111 5.96 -6.16 -12.10
N TRP A 112 6.82 -5.25 -12.55
CA TRP A 112 8.24 -5.21 -12.16
C TRP A 112 8.48 -4.92 -10.67
N VAL A 113 7.49 -4.29 -10.00
CA VAL A 113 7.50 -4.06 -8.56
C VAL A 113 7.05 -5.31 -7.81
N VAL A 114 5.97 -5.93 -8.28
CA VAL A 114 5.45 -7.18 -7.70
C VAL A 114 6.48 -8.30 -7.77
N GLU A 115 7.14 -8.46 -8.92
CA GLU A 115 8.21 -9.45 -9.13
C GLU A 115 9.40 -9.22 -8.18
N ALA A 116 9.82 -7.96 -8.02
CA ALA A 116 10.96 -7.62 -7.16
C ALA A 116 10.61 -7.73 -5.67
N LEU A 117 9.43 -7.28 -5.28
CA LEU A 117 8.95 -7.27 -3.90
C LEU A 117 8.55 -8.68 -3.44
N CYS A 118 7.96 -9.48 -4.32
CA CYS A 118 7.48 -10.83 -4.09
C CYS A 118 6.66 -10.94 -2.77
N PRO A 119 5.50 -10.26 -2.67
CA PRO A 119 4.71 -10.25 -1.45
C PRO A 119 4.19 -11.65 -1.12
N ASN A 120 4.06 -11.96 0.17
CA ASN A 120 3.42 -13.17 0.65
C ASN A 120 1.90 -13.02 0.74
N ILE A 121 1.44 -11.83 1.17
CA ILE A 121 0.04 -11.49 1.31
C ILE A 121 -0.14 -10.04 0.83
N ILE A 122 -1.23 -9.80 0.12
CA ILE A 122 -1.72 -8.46 -0.23
C ILE A 122 -2.99 -8.22 0.58
N ILE A 123 -2.97 -7.23 1.46
CA ILE A 123 -4.07 -6.88 2.36
C ILE A 123 -4.74 -5.62 1.83
N LEU A 124 -6.04 -5.71 1.55
CA LEU A 124 -6.91 -4.59 1.19
C LEU A 124 -7.73 -4.19 2.42
N VAL A 125 -7.47 -3.00 2.98
CA VAL A 125 -8.32 -2.41 4.00
C VAL A 125 -9.41 -1.61 3.30
N GLU A 126 -10.65 -2.04 3.46
CA GLU A 126 -11.84 -1.46 2.85
C GLU A 126 -12.85 -1.02 3.91
N ALA A 127 -13.83 -0.26 3.50
CA ALA A 127 -15.02 0.10 4.26
C ALA A 127 -16.18 0.24 3.28
N PHE A 128 -17.41 0.38 3.78
CA PHE A 128 -18.51 0.72 2.88
C PHE A 128 -18.25 2.07 2.21
N PRO A 129 -18.57 2.23 0.92
CA PRO A 129 -18.31 3.49 0.20
C PRO A 129 -18.91 4.72 0.89
N GLU A 130 -20.05 4.56 1.55
CA GLU A 130 -20.73 5.60 2.33
C GLU A 130 -19.92 6.00 3.57
N GLU A 131 -19.29 5.04 4.25
CA GLU A 131 -18.42 5.29 5.40
C GLU A 131 -17.17 6.06 4.95
N ILE A 132 -16.57 5.66 3.82
CA ILE A 132 -15.42 6.35 3.23
C ILE A 132 -15.79 7.79 2.86
N ALA A 133 -16.91 8.00 2.18
CA ALA A 133 -17.40 9.32 1.82
C ALA A 133 -17.65 10.19 3.07
N GLY A 134 -18.28 9.62 4.09
CA GLY A 134 -18.54 10.29 5.36
C GLY A 134 -17.27 10.66 6.13
N ARG A 135 -16.24 9.79 6.13
CA ARG A 135 -14.92 10.07 6.73
C ARG A 135 -14.17 11.16 5.97
N ARG A 136 -14.20 11.12 4.62
CA ARG A 136 -13.55 12.12 3.77
C ARG A 136 -14.19 13.51 3.92
N SER A 137 -15.50 13.59 4.06
CA SER A 137 -16.20 14.87 4.27
C SER A 137 -15.85 15.55 5.59
N LYS A 138 -15.46 14.78 6.60
CA LYS A 138 -15.04 15.27 7.93
C LYS A 138 -13.55 15.63 7.99
N ASP A 139 -12.74 15.15 7.03
CA ASP A 139 -11.29 15.41 6.99
C ASP A 139 -11.00 16.77 6.38
N THR A 140 -10.86 17.80 7.21
CA THR A 140 -10.52 19.17 6.80
C THR A 140 -9.01 19.37 6.55
N THR A 141 -8.18 18.37 6.83
CA THR A 141 -6.71 18.46 6.71
C THR A 141 -6.22 18.34 5.27
N ARG A 142 -7.05 17.83 4.36
CA ARG A 142 -6.69 17.60 2.96
C ARG A 142 -7.80 18.11 2.05
N SER A 143 -7.43 18.95 1.10
CA SER A 143 -8.31 19.28 -0.03
C SER A 143 -8.36 18.06 -0.97
N ARG A 144 -9.55 17.48 -1.13
CA ARG A 144 -9.79 16.36 -2.05
C ARG A 144 -10.98 16.69 -2.94
N ASP A 145 -10.95 16.23 -4.17
CA ASP A 145 -12.13 16.23 -5.01
C ASP A 145 -13.22 15.39 -4.34
N VAL A 146 -14.46 15.87 -4.39
CA VAL A 146 -15.62 15.16 -3.88
C VAL A 146 -15.92 14.00 -4.83
N GLU A 147 -15.58 12.78 -4.41
CA GLU A 147 -15.92 11.57 -5.15
C GLU A 147 -17.30 11.08 -4.72
N SER A 148 -18.10 10.62 -5.68
CA SER A 148 -19.38 9.99 -5.39
C SER A 148 -19.19 8.62 -4.71
N VAL A 149 -20.25 8.13 -4.04
CA VAL A 149 -20.25 6.77 -3.45
C VAL A 149 -20.00 5.71 -4.52
N GLU A 150 -20.56 5.90 -5.71
CA GLU A 150 -20.38 5.03 -6.86
C GLU A 150 -18.91 5.02 -7.35
N ASP A 151 -18.27 6.18 -7.40
CA ASP A 151 -16.84 6.31 -7.76
C ASP A 151 -15.94 5.60 -6.75
N ILE A 152 -16.21 5.74 -5.46
CA ILE A 152 -15.50 5.06 -4.39
C ILE A 152 -15.66 3.54 -4.52
N ASN A 153 -16.89 3.07 -4.75
CA ASN A 153 -17.18 1.65 -4.98
C ASN A 153 -16.42 1.11 -6.19
N LEU A 154 -16.49 1.82 -7.32
CA LEU A 154 -15.74 1.44 -8.53
C LEU A 154 -14.25 1.34 -8.24
N HIS A 155 -13.67 2.32 -7.54
CA HIS A 155 -12.25 2.31 -7.21
C HIS A 155 -11.87 1.11 -6.32
N GLN A 156 -12.70 0.75 -5.32
CA GLN A 156 -12.46 -0.46 -4.50
C GLN A 156 -12.51 -1.73 -5.36
N GLN A 157 -13.50 -1.88 -6.26
CA GLN A 157 -13.59 -3.02 -7.16
C GLN A 157 -12.37 -3.13 -8.08
N MET A 158 -11.89 -1.99 -8.62
CA MET A 158 -10.68 -1.97 -9.44
C MET A 158 -9.44 -2.34 -8.62
N CYS A 159 -9.35 -1.90 -7.36
CA CYS A 159 -8.26 -2.31 -6.45
C CYS A 159 -8.29 -3.81 -6.16
N ARG A 160 -9.46 -4.43 -5.96
CA ARG A 160 -9.58 -5.88 -5.79
C ARG A 160 -9.08 -6.63 -7.03
N SER A 161 -9.49 -6.20 -8.21
CA SER A 161 -9.06 -6.81 -9.49
C SER A 161 -7.54 -6.68 -9.68
N ALA A 162 -6.97 -5.51 -9.39
CA ALA A 162 -5.53 -5.28 -9.47
C ALA A 162 -4.76 -6.11 -8.43
N ALA A 163 -5.29 -6.26 -7.21
CA ALA A 163 -4.67 -7.08 -6.17
C ALA A 163 -4.63 -8.56 -6.55
N LEU A 164 -5.70 -9.08 -7.15
CA LEU A 164 -5.73 -10.46 -7.66
C LEU A 164 -4.72 -10.66 -8.77
N ALA A 165 -4.59 -9.72 -9.72
CA ALA A 165 -3.58 -9.79 -10.77
C ALA A 165 -2.15 -9.76 -10.20
N CYS A 166 -1.88 -8.92 -9.19
CA CYS A 166 -0.59 -8.92 -8.49
C CYS A 166 -0.34 -10.23 -7.75
N ALA A 167 -1.36 -10.78 -7.12
CA ALA A 167 -1.27 -12.06 -6.41
C ALA A 167 -0.96 -13.23 -7.35
N GLU A 168 -1.54 -13.24 -8.54
CA GLU A 168 -1.23 -14.22 -9.60
C GLU A 168 0.25 -14.18 -9.98
N ILE A 169 0.81 -12.98 -10.17
CA ILE A 169 2.23 -12.79 -10.51
C ILE A 169 3.16 -13.26 -9.39
N ALA A 170 2.81 -12.97 -8.14
CA ALA A 170 3.66 -13.26 -6.98
C ALA A 170 3.44 -14.65 -6.36
N GLY A 171 2.36 -15.35 -6.73
CA GLY A 171 1.91 -16.56 -6.03
C GLY A 171 1.46 -16.25 -4.60
N SER A 172 0.86 -15.08 -4.36
CA SER A 172 0.47 -14.60 -3.03
C SER A 172 -1.03 -14.73 -2.78
N THR A 173 -1.44 -14.50 -1.53
CA THR A 173 -2.85 -14.46 -1.13
C THR A 173 -3.35 -13.03 -1.10
N VAL A 174 -4.63 -12.80 -1.44
CA VAL A 174 -5.32 -11.53 -1.20
C VAL A 174 -6.25 -11.68 0.00
N LYS A 175 -6.09 -10.82 0.98
CA LYS A 175 -6.98 -10.71 2.15
C LYS A 175 -7.70 -9.36 2.08
N ILE A 176 -9.02 -9.37 2.20
CA ILE A 176 -9.83 -8.15 2.34
C ILE A 176 -10.23 -8.04 3.80
N ILE A 177 -9.97 -6.89 4.41
CA ILE A 177 -10.34 -6.57 5.79
C ILE A 177 -11.33 -5.41 5.74
N MET A 178 -12.51 -5.61 6.34
CA MET A 178 -13.55 -4.59 6.41
C MET A 178 -13.42 -3.77 7.68
N ASN A 179 -13.11 -2.48 7.52
CA ASN A 179 -12.99 -1.53 8.63
C ASN A 179 -14.23 -0.64 8.73
N HIS A 180 -15.25 -1.11 9.43
CA HIS A 180 -16.47 -0.33 9.71
C HIS A 180 -16.21 0.80 10.72
N ASP A 181 -17.10 1.78 10.77
CA ASP A 181 -17.02 2.90 11.71
C ASP A 181 -16.95 2.40 13.16
N GLY A 182 -15.92 2.84 13.87
CA GLY A 182 -15.66 2.44 15.25
C GLY A 182 -15.13 1.00 15.44
N LYS A 183 -14.76 0.28 14.36
CA LYS A 183 -14.39 -1.14 14.39
C LYS A 183 -12.91 -1.41 13.99
N ALA A 184 -12.05 -0.41 14.12
CA ALA A 184 -10.65 -0.53 13.69
C ALA A 184 -9.88 -1.64 14.46
N GLU A 185 -10.17 -1.84 15.74
CA GLU A 185 -9.56 -2.90 16.54
C GLU A 185 -10.03 -4.29 16.11
N GLU A 186 -11.33 -4.44 15.76
CA GLU A 186 -11.86 -5.70 15.22
C GLU A 186 -11.21 -6.00 13.86
N ALA A 187 -11.10 -5.00 12.98
CA ALA A 187 -10.43 -5.12 11.70
C ALA A 187 -8.91 -5.44 11.85
N ALA A 188 -8.27 -4.92 12.87
CA ALA A 188 -6.86 -5.18 13.16
C ALA A 188 -6.60 -6.60 13.69
N ALA A 189 -7.60 -7.22 14.32
CA ALA A 189 -7.48 -8.57 14.86
C ALA A 189 -7.60 -9.68 13.80
N GLU A 190 -8.09 -9.35 12.57
CA GLU A 190 -8.18 -10.27 11.45
C GLU A 190 -6.84 -10.59 10.79
#